data_a1b80400be5598999385066e303ba35f
#
_entry.id   a1b80400be5598999385066e303ba35f
#
_cell.length_a   1.000
_cell.length_b   1.000
_cell.length_c   1.000
_cell.angle_alpha   90.00
_cell.angle_beta   90.00
_cell.angle_gamma   90.00
#
_symmetry.space_group_name_H-M   'P 1'
#
loop_
_entity.id
_entity.type
_entity.pdbx_description
1 polymer ?
#
loop_
_entity_poly.entity_id
_entity_poly.type
_entity_poly.pdbx_seq_one_letter_code
_entity_poly.pdbx_strand_id
1 'polypeptide(L)'
;MSNLALVEICKGLIGTWKLVSYTSKPAGKDGPIEYPLGKDARGYIIYTADGYMSAQIMRPGSKPYSTMDPFAIADDEAADAARHYLAYTGPFEVIEHEGKVTVKHHANLALVPNWAGNHQLRFCELKGNELVLMPTQPWKLNGVLVNQCLIWRKA
;
A
#
# COMPACT_ATOMS: atom_id res chain seq x y z
N MET A 1 -1.01 24.80 -2.62
CA MET A 1 -0.17 24.21 -3.69
C MET A 1 -0.80 24.50 -5.03
N SER A 2 -0.01 24.74 -6.08
CA SER A 2 -0.59 25.05 -7.39
C SER A 2 -1.18 23.78 -8.05
N ASN A 3 -2.23 23.95 -8.82
CA ASN A 3 -2.85 22.86 -9.58
C ASN A 3 -1.85 22.20 -10.56
N LEU A 4 -0.93 23.01 -11.12
CA LEU A 4 0.14 22.55 -12.00
C LEU A 4 1.10 21.57 -11.27
N ALA A 5 1.45 21.84 -10.02
CA ALA A 5 2.33 20.98 -9.24
C ALA A 5 1.67 19.59 -8.99
N LEU A 6 0.38 19.54 -8.71
CA LEU A 6 -0.34 18.28 -8.54
C LEU A 6 -0.41 17.48 -9.84
N VAL A 7 -0.60 18.15 -10.97
CA VAL A 7 -0.60 17.52 -12.30
C VAL A 7 0.76 16.89 -12.62
N GLU A 8 1.85 17.60 -12.33
CA GLU A 8 3.21 17.06 -12.56
C GLU A 8 3.52 15.85 -11.65
N ILE A 9 3.10 15.88 -10.39
CA ILE A 9 3.21 14.72 -9.51
C ILE A 9 2.39 13.54 -10.06
N CYS A 10 1.17 13.79 -10.50
CA CYS A 10 0.32 12.76 -11.10
C CYS A 10 1.00 12.09 -12.31
N LYS A 11 1.58 12.88 -13.22
CA LYS A 11 2.35 12.36 -14.36
C LYS A 11 3.57 11.55 -13.91
N GLY A 12 4.28 12.02 -12.88
CA GLY A 12 5.45 11.34 -12.34
C GLY A 12 5.14 9.99 -11.70
N LEU A 13 3.94 9.81 -11.18
CA LEU A 13 3.49 8.55 -10.60
C LEU A 13 3.26 7.45 -11.64
N ILE A 14 2.89 7.81 -12.89
CA ILE A 14 2.51 6.82 -13.91
C ILE A 14 3.61 5.81 -14.13
N GLY A 15 3.25 4.52 -14.07
CA GLY A 15 4.12 3.38 -14.31
C GLY A 15 4.12 2.39 -13.16
N THR A 16 5.12 1.53 -13.13
CA THR A 16 5.27 0.44 -12.18
C THR A 16 6.36 0.77 -11.15
N TRP A 17 6.05 0.57 -9.88
CA TRP A 17 6.95 0.80 -8.76
C TRP A 17 7.11 -0.49 -7.97
N LYS A 18 8.35 -0.83 -7.65
CA LYS A 18 8.70 -2.02 -6.87
C LYS A 18 8.92 -1.64 -5.40
N LEU A 19 8.38 -2.40 -4.47
CA LEU A 19 8.56 -2.19 -3.04
C LEU A 19 10.02 -2.34 -2.64
N VAL A 20 10.53 -1.33 -1.92
CA VAL A 20 11.85 -1.37 -1.27
C VAL A 20 11.71 -1.75 0.20
N SER A 21 10.79 -1.12 0.91
CA SER A 21 10.54 -1.41 2.32
C SER A 21 9.11 -1.03 2.74
N TYR A 22 8.59 -1.81 3.66
CA TYR A 22 7.35 -1.52 4.37
C TYR A 22 7.61 -1.60 5.87
N THR A 23 7.61 -0.46 6.53
CA THR A 23 7.94 -0.32 7.96
C THR A 23 6.83 0.32 8.75
N SER A 24 6.82 0.06 10.04
CA SER A 24 5.97 0.73 11.02
C SER A 24 6.77 1.13 12.26
N LYS A 25 6.33 2.23 12.90
CA LYS A 25 6.86 2.71 14.18
C LYS A 25 5.69 3.09 15.09
N PRO A 26 5.81 2.96 16.42
CA PRO A 26 4.80 3.46 17.33
C PRO A 26 4.51 4.93 17.09
N ALA A 27 3.22 5.31 17.06
CA ALA A 27 2.81 6.70 16.90
C ALA A 27 2.95 7.46 18.21
N GLY A 28 3.50 8.69 18.16
CA GLY A 28 3.59 9.59 19.31
C GLY A 28 4.60 9.20 20.40
N LYS A 29 5.42 8.20 20.17
CA LYS A 29 6.48 7.76 21.12
C LYS A 29 7.62 7.08 20.38
N ASP A 30 8.79 7.04 21.01
CA ASP A 30 9.91 6.25 20.51
C ASP A 30 9.62 4.75 20.63
N GLY A 31 10.18 4.00 19.68
CA GLY A 31 10.04 2.56 19.67
C GLY A 31 10.73 1.94 18.46
N PRO A 32 10.80 0.61 18.42
CA PRO A 32 11.50 -0.10 17.36
C PRO A 32 10.78 0.04 16.02
N ILE A 33 11.56 -0.05 14.93
CA ILE A 33 11.03 -0.24 13.59
C ILE A 33 10.59 -1.70 13.48
N GLU A 34 9.36 -1.90 13.02
CA GLU A 34 8.80 -3.21 12.73
C GLU A 34 8.46 -3.34 11.24
N TYR A 35 8.30 -4.56 10.80
CA TYR A 35 8.03 -4.91 9.40
C TYR A 35 6.72 -5.73 9.33
N PRO A 36 5.57 -5.09 9.04
CA PRO A 36 4.27 -5.77 9.09
C PRO A 36 4.14 -7.01 8.21
N LEU A 37 4.84 -7.02 7.08
CA LEU A 37 4.90 -8.16 6.15
C LEU A 37 6.30 -8.78 6.02
N GLY A 38 7.17 -8.54 7.01
CA GLY A 38 8.55 -9.03 6.99
C GLY A 38 9.51 -8.09 6.28
N LYS A 39 10.81 -8.23 6.58
CA LYS A 39 11.89 -7.45 5.94
C LYS A 39 12.06 -7.77 4.46
N ASP A 40 11.64 -8.95 4.06
CA ASP A 40 11.71 -9.48 2.70
C ASP A 40 10.40 -9.34 1.92
N ALA A 41 9.47 -8.53 2.42
CA ALA A 41 8.21 -8.23 1.73
C ALA A 41 8.48 -7.78 0.28
N ARG A 42 7.64 -8.27 -0.64
CA ARG A 42 7.70 -7.97 -2.06
C ARG A 42 6.41 -7.31 -2.50
N GLY A 43 6.47 -6.41 -3.44
CA GLY A 43 5.27 -5.78 -3.92
C GLY A 43 5.48 -4.90 -5.13
N TYR A 44 4.37 -4.62 -5.76
CA TYR A 44 4.28 -3.62 -6.82
C TYR A 44 3.12 -2.67 -6.53
N ILE A 45 3.33 -1.41 -6.84
CA ILE A 45 2.24 -0.47 -7.01
C ILE A 45 2.32 0.08 -8.43
N ILE A 46 1.19 0.09 -9.12
CA ILE A 46 1.09 0.47 -10.53
C ILE A 46 0.09 1.61 -10.61
N TYR A 47 0.46 2.66 -11.33
CA TYR A 47 -0.41 3.77 -11.69
C TYR A 47 -0.53 3.85 -13.20
N THR A 48 -1.74 3.88 -13.72
CA THR A 48 -2.00 3.96 -15.15
C THR A 48 -2.34 5.37 -15.60
N ALA A 49 -2.07 5.68 -16.87
CA ALA A 49 -2.32 7.01 -17.43
C ALA A 49 -3.81 7.38 -17.49
N ASP A 50 -4.69 6.40 -17.49
CA ASP A 50 -6.14 6.58 -17.45
C ASP A 50 -6.72 6.72 -16.02
N GLY A 51 -5.86 6.82 -15.00
CA GLY A 51 -6.27 7.19 -13.64
C GLY A 51 -6.60 6.05 -12.69
N TYR A 52 -6.07 4.86 -12.94
CA TYR A 52 -6.23 3.70 -12.06
C TYR A 52 -4.93 3.32 -11.35
N MET A 53 -5.04 2.65 -10.22
CA MET A 53 -3.91 2.12 -9.49
C MET A 53 -4.20 0.69 -9.03
N SER A 54 -3.13 -0.08 -8.81
CA SER A 54 -3.19 -1.39 -8.17
C SER A 54 -1.99 -1.56 -7.25
N ALA A 55 -2.23 -1.94 -6.02
CA ALA A 55 -1.20 -2.25 -5.03
C ALA A 55 -1.28 -3.72 -4.64
N GLN A 56 -0.15 -4.42 -4.74
CA GLN A 56 0.02 -5.81 -4.39
C GLN A 56 1.25 -5.93 -3.52
N ILE A 57 1.10 -6.40 -2.28
CA ILE A 57 2.24 -6.62 -1.37
C ILE A 57 2.11 -8.01 -0.77
N MET A 58 3.18 -8.78 -0.84
CA MET A 58 3.24 -10.14 -0.38
C MET A 58 4.35 -10.32 0.67
N ARG A 59 4.02 -10.98 1.76
CA ARG A 59 5.01 -11.61 2.63
C ARG A 59 5.36 -12.97 2.04
N PRO A 60 6.64 -13.25 1.69
CA PRO A 60 7.04 -14.56 1.21
C PRO A 60 6.83 -15.65 2.26
N GLY A 61 6.69 -16.91 1.82
CA GLY A 61 6.66 -18.05 2.71
C GLY A 61 5.28 -18.64 3.03
N SER A 62 4.22 -18.16 2.38
CA SER A 62 2.93 -18.88 2.43
C SER A 62 3.09 -20.30 1.92
N LYS A 63 2.45 -21.26 2.61
CA LYS A 63 2.41 -22.64 2.16
C LYS A 63 1.53 -22.78 0.92
N PRO A 64 1.95 -23.57 -0.07
CA PRO A 64 1.06 -23.95 -1.16
C PRO A 64 -0.22 -24.62 -0.64
N TYR A 65 -1.33 -24.40 -1.33
CA TYR A 65 -2.57 -25.10 -1.00
C TYR A 65 -2.44 -26.61 -1.24
N SER A 66 -3.13 -27.39 -0.44
CA SER A 66 -3.22 -28.86 -0.60
C SER A 66 -4.04 -29.26 -1.82
N THR A 67 -4.75 -28.35 -2.44
CA THR A 67 -5.55 -28.55 -3.66
C THR A 67 -5.24 -27.47 -4.69
N MET A 68 -5.43 -27.81 -5.98
CA MET A 68 -5.35 -26.82 -7.07
C MET A 68 -6.66 -26.07 -7.30
N ASP A 69 -7.73 -26.44 -6.60
CA ASP A 69 -9.01 -25.75 -6.63
C ASP A 69 -9.00 -24.57 -5.62
N PRO A 70 -8.92 -23.31 -6.08
CA PRO A 70 -8.82 -22.16 -5.20
C PRO A 70 -10.11 -21.89 -4.39
N PHE A 71 -11.21 -22.55 -4.72
CA PHE A 71 -12.49 -22.43 -4.01
C PHE A 71 -12.76 -23.58 -3.03
N ALA A 72 -11.87 -24.57 -2.97
CA ALA A 72 -11.98 -25.74 -2.10
C ALA A 72 -10.79 -25.85 -1.12
N ILE A 73 -10.15 -24.72 -0.80
CA ILE A 73 -9.04 -24.68 0.16
C ILE A 73 -9.54 -24.80 1.60
N ALA A 74 -8.71 -25.36 2.48
CA ALA A 74 -9.01 -25.44 3.90
C ALA A 74 -8.97 -24.04 4.56
N ASP A 75 -9.74 -23.87 5.63
CA ASP A 75 -9.86 -22.56 6.32
C ASP A 75 -8.52 -22.04 6.86
N ASP A 76 -7.66 -22.92 7.39
CA ASP A 76 -6.33 -22.56 7.88
C ASP A 76 -5.39 -22.13 6.75
N GLU A 77 -5.48 -22.76 5.59
CA GLU A 77 -4.73 -22.37 4.39
C GLU A 77 -5.19 -21.01 3.86
N ALA A 78 -6.50 -20.75 3.84
CA ALA A 78 -7.06 -19.46 3.46
C ALA A 78 -6.62 -18.35 4.42
N ALA A 79 -6.63 -18.62 5.74
CA ALA A 79 -6.17 -17.67 6.75
C ALA A 79 -4.67 -17.37 6.61
N ASP A 80 -3.84 -18.37 6.37
CA ASP A 80 -2.40 -18.20 6.13
C ASP A 80 -2.16 -17.32 4.91
N ALA A 81 -2.78 -17.61 3.78
CA ALA A 81 -2.66 -16.83 2.56
C ALA A 81 -3.10 -15.36 2.77
N ALA A 82 -4.22 -15.12 3.43
CA ALA A 82 -4.73 -13.78 3.71
C ALA A 82 -3.79 -12.97 4.61
N ARG A 83 -3.10 -13.59 5.56
CA ARG A 83 -2.11 -12.93 6.43
C ARG A 83 -0.80 -12.61 5.73
N HIS A 84 -0.56 -13.18 4.57
CA HIS A 84 0.67 -13.00 3.78
C HIS A 84 0.47 -12.06 2.59
N TYR A 85 -0.67 -11.40 2.48
CA TYR A 85 -0.95 -10.61 1.29
C TYR A 85 -1.78 -9.36 1.62
N LEU A 86 -1.49 -8.26 0.94
CA LEU A 86 -2.33 -7.06 0.89
C LEU A 86 -2.54 -6.69 -0.57
N ALA A 87 -3.78 -6.40 -0.94
CA ALA A 87 -4.12 -6.01 -2.30
C ALA A 87 -5.33 -5.08 -2.33
N TYR A 88 -5.26 -4.05 -3.12
CA TYR A 88 -6.42 -3.24 -3.50
C TYR A 88 -6.17 -2.53 -4.82
N THR A 89 -7.25 -2.20 -5.51
CA THR A 89 -7.21 -1.53 -6.80
C THR A 89 -8.45 -0.65 -6.99
N GLY A 90 -8.29 0.37 -7.82
CA GLY A 90 -9.35 1.29 -8.21
C GLY A 90 -8.79 2.61 -8.77
N PRO A 91 -9.63 3.62 -8.98
CA PRO A 91 -9.18 4.95 -9.39
C PRO A 91 -8.25 5.61 -8.39
N PHE A 92 -7.43 6.55 -8.84
CA PHE A 92 -6.63 7.40 -7.96
C PHE A 92 -6.70 8.87 -8.35
N GLU A 93 -6.44 9.72 -7.39
CA GLU A 93 -6.34 11.16 -7.55
C GLU A 93 -5.14 11.68 -6.79
N VAL A 94 -4.49 12.74 -7.30
CA VAL A 94 -3.48 13.50 -6.55
C VAL A 94 -4.12 14.78 -6.07
N ILE A 95 -4.12 14.97 -4.77
CA ILE A 95 -4.79 16.09 -4.10
C ILE A 95 -3.84 16.77 -3.11
N GLU A 96 -4.22 17.95 -2.64
CA GLU A 96 -3.64 18.54 -1.44
C GLU A 96 -4.50 18.17 -0.22
N HIS A 97 -3.87 17.66 0.82
CA HIS A 97 -4.50 17.33 2.09
C HIS A 97 -3.58 17.77 3.23
N GLU A 98 -4.09 18.61 4.13
CA GLU A 98 -3.31 19.19 5.23
C GLU A 98 -2.02 19.90 4.76
N GLY A 99 -2.08 20.59 3.62
CA GLY A 99 -0.94 21.30 3.04
C GLY A 99 0.12 20.41 2.40
N LYS A 100 -0.14 19.11 2.24
CA LYS A 100 0.80 18.14 1.67
C LYS A 100 0.22 17.45 0.44
N VAL A 101 1.11 17.11 -0.49
CA VAL A 101 0.75 16.24 -1.62
C VAL A 101 0.25 14.91 -1.08
N THR A 102 -0.91 14.50 -1.52
CA THR A 102 -1.56 13.26 -1.08
C THR A 102 -2.13 12.53 -2.27
N VAL A 103 -1.89 11.22 -2.33
CA VAL A 103 -2.56 10.35 -3.28
C VAL A 103 -3.76 9.73 -2.58
N LYS A 104 -4.92 9.88 -3.21
CA LYS A 104 -6.16 9.25 -2.77
C LYS A 104 -6.42 8.04 -3.65
N HIS A 105 -6.31 6.87 -3.06
CA HIS A 105 -6.61 5.61 -3.71
C HIS A 105 -8.04 5.19 -3.40
N HIS A 106 -8.87 5.00 -4.41
CA HIS A 106 -10.21 4.45 -4.25
C HIS A 106 -10.12 2.92 -4.29
N ALA A 107 -10.30 2.26 -3.16
CA ALA A 107 -10.21 0.81 -3.06
C ALA A 107 -11.53 0.17 -3.51
N ASN A 108 -11.82 0.19 -4.82
CA ASN A 108 -13.04 -0.42 -5.36
C ASN A 108 -13.04 -1.93 -5.16
N LEU A 109 -11.86 -2.55 -5.27
CA LEU A 109 -11.62 -3.96 -4.98
C LEU A 109 -10.49 -4.05 -3.95
N ALA A 110 -10.63 -4.91 -2.96
CA ALA A 110 -9.63 -5.09 -1.91
C ALA A 110 -9.66 -6.51 -1.35
N LEU A 111 -8.48 -7.04 -0.99
CA LEU A 111 -8.38 -8.27 -0.22
C LEU A 111 -8.95 -8.09 1.19
N VAL A 112 -8.69 -6.94 1.81
CA VAL A 112 -9.24 -6.61 3.12
C VAL A 112 -10.66 -6.09 2.94
N PRO A 113 -11.70 -6.82 3.40
CA PRO A 113 -13.09 -6.44 3.14
C PRO A 113 -13.47 -5.05 3.65
N ASN A 114 -12.87 -4.60 4.75
CA ASN A 114 -13.09 -3.28 5.35
C ASN A 114 -12.65 -2.11 4.46
N TRP A 115 -11.78 -2.36 3.48
CA TRP A 115 -11.28 -1.33 2.57
C TRP A 115 -12.14 -1.20 1.31
N ALA A 116 -12.83 -2.26 0.93
CA ALA A 116 -13.64 -2.28 -0.29
C ALA A 116 -14.72 -1.19 -0.25
N GLY A 117 -14.74 -0.35 -1.28
CA GLY A 117 -15.67 0.80 -1.38
C GLY A 117 -15.20 2.05 -0.62
N ASN A 118 -14.11 1.99 0.13
CA ASN A 118 -13.51 3.13 0.82
C ASN A 118 -12.30 3.68 0.06
N HIS A 119 -11.70 4.74 0.57
CA HIS A 119 -10.48 5.30 0.01
C HIS A 119 -9.34 5.27 1.03
N GLN A 120 -8.12 5.19 0.51
CA GLN A 120 -6.88 5.20 1.27
C GLN A 120 -6.11 6.48 0.94
N LEU A 121 -5.93 7.36 1.91
CA LEU A 121 -5.14 8.59 1.76
C LEU A 121 -3.68 8.32 2.12
N ARG A 122 -2.77 8.74 1.26
CA ARG A 122 -1.32 8.58 1.45
C ARG A 122 -0.62 9.89 1.18
N PHE A 123 0.06 10.45 2.18
CA PHE A 123 1.06 11.49 1.90
C PHE A 123 2.07 10.94 0.92
N CYS A 124 2.43 11.74 -0.07
CA CYS A 124 3.23 11.33 -1.21
C CYS A 124 4.47 12.20 -1.35
N GLU A 125 5.63 11.58 -1.31
CA GLU A 125 6.89 12.21 -1.67
C GLU A 125 7.46 11.51 -2.89
N LEU A 126 7.64 12.24 -3.98
CA LEU A 126 8.19 11.74 -5.23
C LEU A 126 9.51 12.45 -5.53
N LYS A 127 10.60 11.69 -5.57
CA LYS A 127 11.95 12.21 -5.85
C LYS A 127 12.63 11.32 -6.89
N GLY A 128 12.59 11.73 -8.16
CA GLY A 128 13.17 10.94 -9.24
C GLY A 128 12.54 9.55 -9.33
N ASN A 129 13.34 8.52 -9.09
CA ASN A 129 12.93 7.11 -9.15
C ASN A 129 12.49 6.53 -7.79
N GLU A 130 12.34 7.38 -6.78
CA GLU A 130 11.88 6.97 -5.45
C GLU A 130 10.51 7.58 -5.14
N LEU A 131 9.61 6.75 -4.63
CA LEU A 131 8.29 7.14 -4.18
C LEU A 131 8.12 6.70 -2.72
N VAL A 132 7.76 7.65 -1.84
CA VAL A 132 7.43 7.37 -0.45
C VAL A 132 5.94 7.62 -0.23
N LEU A 133 5.25 6.63 0.30
CA LEU A 133 3.84 6.70 0.65
C LEU A 133 3.64 6.41 2.14
N MET A 134 2.92 7.30 2.81
CA MET A 134 2.64 7.20 4.24
C MET A 134 1.14 7.42 4.47
N PRO A 135 0.44 6.51 5.18
CA PRO A 135 -0.93 6.78 5.61
C PRO A 135 -1.03 8.14 6.32
N THR A 136 -2.07 8.89 6.03
CA THR A 136 -2.28 10.23 6.63
C THR A 136 -2.67 10.18 8.10
N GLN A 137 -3.10 9.01 8.58
CA GLN A 137 -3.46 8.77 9.97
C GLN A 137 -2.75 7.52 10.50
N PRO A 138 -2.42 7.49 11.81
CA PRO A 138 -1.92 6.27 12.44
C PRO A 138 -2.89 5.10 12.28
N TRP A 139 -2.35 3.91 12.14
CA TRP A 139 -3.10 2.67 12.04
C TRP A 139 -2.92 1.81 13.28
N LYS A 140 -3.93 1.01 13.60
CA LYS A 140 -3.84 0.05 14.69
C LYS A 140 -3.33 -1.29 14.16
N LEU A 141 -2.13 -1.68 14.59
CA LEU A 141 -1.54 -2.98 14.33
C LEU A 141 -1.37 -3.72 15.65
N ASN A 142 -1.95 -4.91 15.76
CA ASN A 142 -1.90 -5.73 16.99
C ASN A 142 -2.19 -4.91 18.26
N GLY A 143 -3.18 -4.01 18.18
CA GLY A 143 -3.61 -3.17 19.30
C GLY A 143 -2.76 -1.91 19.56
N VAL A 144 -1.68 -1.68 18.80
CA VAL A 144 -0.80 -0.50 18.96
C VAL A 144 -1.01 0.45 17.78
N LEU A 145 -1.15 1.75 18.07
CA LEU A 145 -1.16 2.79 17.03
C LEU A 145 0.26 2.96 16.47
N VAL A 146 0.38 2.88 15.16
CA VAL A 146 1.65 2.99 14.44
C VAL A 146 1.55 3.94 13.26
N ASN A 147 2.67 4.59 12.95
CA ASN A 147 2.88 5.27 11.68
C ASN A 147 3.60 4.32 10.73
N GLN A 148 3.11 4.23 9.51
CA GLN A 148 3.65 3.37 8.47
C GLN A 148 4.37 4.17 7.40
N CYS A 149 5.39 3.57 6.80
CA CYS A 149 6.13 4.13 5.68
C CYS A 149 6.41 3.04 4.65
N LEU A 150 5.99 3.28 3.42
CA LEU A 150 6.26 2.40 2.28
C LEU A 150 7.14 3.14 1.29
N ILE A 151 8.31 2.59 1.02
CA ILE A 151 9.27 3.12 0.06
C ILE A 151 9.26 2.24 -1.18
N TRP A 152 9.16 2.88 -2.34
CA TRP A 152 9.08 2.24 -3.64
C TRP A 152 10.14 2.82 -4.58
N ARG A 153 10.57 2.02 -5.53
CA ARG A 153 11.50 2.43 -6.59
C ARG A 153 10.90 2.10 -7.95
N LYS A 154 11.11 2.96 -8.91
CA LYS A 154 10.68 2.73 -10.30
C LYS A 154 11.23 1.38 -10.79
N ALA A 155 10.34 0.55 -11.31
CA ALA A 155 10.70 -0.79 -11.81
C ALA A 155 11.44 -0.71 -13.17
#